data_88a68b09fb9ff3e6f36815abef80f41e
#
_entry.id   88a68b09fb9ff3e6f36815abef80f41e
#
_cell.length_a   1.000
_cell.length_b   1.000
_cell.length_c   1.000
_cell.angle_alpha   90.00
_cell.angle_beta   90.00
_cell.angle_gamma   90.00
#
_symmetry.space_group_name_H-M   'P 1'
#
loop_
_entity.id
_entity.type
_entity.pdbx_description
1 polymer ?
#
loop_
_entity_poly.entity_id
_entity_poly.type
_entity_poly.pdbx_seq_one_letter_code
_entity_poly.pdbx_strand_id
1 'polypeptide(L)'
;MSNKSLLVVDDSATFRQLLCMTLTRVEGITQANITEAFDGEDALDKLRSQNFDLVLTDIRMPRMDGLELIRKVRSELNELELPIIIISTKGADDDVRMGMSLGANGYLSKPISMPRLRELVTDFLGEQ
;
A
#
# COMPACT_ATOMS: atom_id res chain seq x y z
N MET A 1 -10.37 5.92 -12.93
CA MET A 1 -9.15 5.44 -12.30
C MET A 1 -8.07 4.96 -13.28
N SER A 2 -8.31 5.12 -14.56
CA SER A 2 -7.42 4.52 -15.57
C SER A 2 -6.00 5.10 -15.55
N ASN A 3 -5.83 6.33 -15.07
CA ASN A 3 -4.51 6.96 -15.02
C ASN A 3 -3.86 6.94 -13.63
N LYS A 4 -4.45 6.20 -12.70
CA LYS A 4 -3.91 6.13 -11.35
C LYS A 4 -2.80 5.10 -11.27
N SER A 5 -1.83 5.35 -10.40
CA SER A 5 -0.70 4.46 -10.17
C SER A 5 -0.70 3.97 -8.73
N LEU A 6 -0.66 2.66 -8.56
CA LEU A 6 -0.66 2.02 -7.26
C LEU A 6 0.66 1.30 -7.04
N LEU A 7 1.20 1.40 -5.81
CA LEU A 7 2.40 0.68 -5.42
C LEU A 7 2.00 -0.36 -4.38
N VAL A 8 2.33 -1.62 -4.66
CA VAL A 8 2.03 -2.75 -3.78
C VAL A 8 3.34 -3.27 -3.21
N VAL A 9 3.47 -3.26 -1.88
CA VAL A 9 4.72 -3.60 -1.20
C VAL A 9 4.49 -4.79 -0.28
N ASP A 10 5.16 -5.90 -0.56
CA ASP A 10 5.08 -7.10 0.26
C ASP A 10 6.25 -8.00 -0.12
N ASP A 11 6.91 -8.61 0.88
CA ASP A 11 8.05 -9.48 0.61
C ASP A 11 7.62 -10.87 0.13
N SER A 12 6.34 -11.22 0.28
CA SER A 12 5.80 -12.48 -0.20
C SER A 12 5.33 -12.31 -1.64
N ALA A 13 6.03 -12.92 -2.60
CA ALA A 13 5.63 -12.84 -4.00
C ALA A 13 4.23 -13.42 -4.22
N THR A 14 3.91 -14.50 -3.50
CA THR A 14 2.61 -15.13 -3.62
C THR A 14 1.50 -14.20 -3.16
N PHE A 15 1.67 -13.56 -2.01
CA PHE A 15 0.65 -12.64 -1.52
C PHE A 15 0.57 -11.41 -2.42
N ARG A 16 1.72 -10.91 -2.89
CA ARG A 16 1.74 -9.76 -3.79
C ARG A 16 0.92 -10.04 -5.04
N GLN A 17 1.10 -11.23 -5.63
CA GLN A 17 0.33 -11.63 -6.81
C GLN A 17 -1.16 -11.68 -6.49
N LEU A 18 -1.51 -12.26 -5.34
CA LEU A 18 -2.92 -12.35 -4.94
C LEU A 18 -3.52 -10.96 -4.78
N LEU A 19 -2.79 -10.06 -4.14
CA LEU A 19 -3.28 -8.69 -3.94
C LEU A 19 -3.45 -7.97 -5.26
N CYS A 20 -2.50 -8.14 -6.18
CA CYS A 20 -2.59 -7.50 -7.49
C CYS A 20 -3.81 -8.03 -8.27
N MET A 21 -4.04 -9.33 -8.23
CA MET A 21 -5.21 -9.91 -8.87
C MET A 21 -6.50 -9.37 -8.28
N THR A 22 -6.53 -9.23 -6.96
CA THR A 22 -7.70 -8.69 -6.27
C THR A 22 -7.92 -7.23 -6.64
N LEU A 23 -6.85 -6.45 -6.73
CA LEU A 23 -6.96 -5.03 -7.11
C LEU A 23 -7.51 -4.87 -8.52
N THR A 24 -7.16 -5.76 -9.44
CA THR A 24 -7.67 -5.64 -10.82
C THR A 24 -9.16 -5.93 -10.93
N ARG A 25 -9.78 -6.42 -9.86
CA ARG A 25 -11.23 -6.58 -9.81
C ARG A 25 -11.94 -5.29 -9.43
N VAL A 26 -11.18 -4.29 -8.96
CA VAL A 26 -11.76 -2.98 -8.70
C VAL A 26 -11.91 -2.27 -10.04
N GLU A 27 -13.10 -1.73 -10.28
CA GLU A 27 -13.39 -1.10 -11.55
C GLU A 27 -12.41 0.03 -11.86
N GLY A 28 -11.81 -0.02 -13.04
CA GLY A 28 -10.89 1.01 -13.48
C GLY A 28 -9.43 0.72 -13.19
N ILE A 29 -9.13 -0.38 -12.51
CA ILE A 29 -7.76 -0.76 -12.20
C ILE A 29 -7.35 -1.96 -13.02
N THR A 30 -6.23 -1.86 -13.74
CA THR A 30 -5.65 -2.96 -14.52
C THR A 30 -4.23 -3.20 -14.03
N GLN A 31 -3.60 -4.25 -14.54
CA GLN A 31 -2.20 -4.54 -14.22
C GLN A 31 -1.28 -3.38 -14.56
N ALA A 32 -1.62 -2.62 -15.59
CA ALA A 32 -0.81 -1.48 -16.01
C ALA A 32 -0.78 -0.37 -14.96
N ASN A 33 -1.75 -0.34 -14.05
CA ASN A 33 -1.81 0.67 -12.99
C ASN A 33 -0.95 0.29 -11.78
N ILE A 34 -0.45 -0.95 -11.71
CA ILE A 34 0.15 -1.49 -10.49
C ILE A 34 1.65 -1.70 -10.67
N THR A 35 2.41 -1.19 -9.70
CA THR A 35 3.85 -1.46 -9.59
C THR A 35 4.07 -2.24 -8.30
N GLU A 36 4.94 -3.23 -8.34
CA GLU A 36 5.23 -4.07 -7.18
C GLU A 36 6.60 -3.76 -6.60
N ALA A 37 6.71 -3.82 -5.28
CA ALA A 37 7.97 -3.72 -4.57
C ALA A 37 8.05 -4.85 -3.55
N PHE A 38 9.24 -5.38 -3.32
CA PHE A 38 9.39 -6.57 -2.47
C PHE A 38 9.84 -6.25 -1.04
N ASP A 39 10.15 -5.01 -0.74
CA ASP A 39 10.40 -4.54 0.63
C ASP A 39 10.36 -3.02 0.66
N GLY A 40 10.62 -2.46 1.86
CA GLY A 40 10.55 -1.02 2.04
C GLY A 40 11.61 -0.26 1.27
N GLU A 41 12.82 -0.82 1.14
CA GLU A 41 13.88 -0.15 0.39
C GLU A 41 13.55 -0.09 -1.10
N ASP A 42 13.05 -1.18 -1.65
CA ASP A 42 12.65 -1.23 -3.04
C ASP A 42 11.49 -0.26 -3.29
N ALA A 43 10.54 -0.21 -2.35
CA ALA A 43 9.42 0.73 -2.46
C ALA A 43 9.90 2.18 -2.44
N LEU A 44 10.84 2.48 -1.55
CA LEU A 44 11.35 3.84 -1.44
C LEU A 44 12.07 4.27 -2.71
N ASP A 45 12.85 3.37 -3.31
CA ASP A 45 13.51 3.64 -4.58
C ASP A 45 12.49 3.95 -5.68
N LYS A 46 11.41 3.19 -5.73
CA LYS A 46 10.38 3.42 -6.73
C LYS A 46 9.64 4.74 -6.48
N LEU A 47 9.40 5.06 -5.21
CA LEU A 47 8.75 6.33 -4.87
C LEU A 47 9.61 7.53 -5.22
N ARG A 48 10.93 7.38 -5.21
CA ARG A 48 11.84 8.46 -5.62
C ARG A 48 11.87 8.66 -7.12
N SER A 49 11.58 7.61 -7.88
CA SER A 49 11.73 7.64 -9.34
C SER A 49 10.43 7.88 -10.09
N GLN A 50 9.28 7.67 -9.46
CA GLN A 50 8.00 7.88 -10.12
C GLN A 50 6.94 8.25 -9.10
N ASN A 51 5.83 8.78 -9.60
CA ASN A 51 4.72 9.23 -8.74
C ASN A 51 3.68 8.12 -8.60
N PHE A 52 3.10 8.04 -7.41
CA PHE A 52 2.03 7.09 -7.12
C PHE A 52 0.85 7.81 -6.50
N ASP A 53 -0.33 7.22 -6.65
CA ASP A 53 -1.57 7.78 -6.10
C ASP A 53 -2.03 7.02 -4.86
N LEU A 54 -1.48 5.83 -4.64
CA LEU A 54 -1.85 5.00 -3.50
C LEU A 54 -0.75 3.97 -3.25
N VAL A 55 -0.43 3.75 -1.98
CA VAL A 55 0.52 2.71 -1.56
C VAL A 55 -0.21 1.72 -0.66
N LEU A 56 -0.05 0.43 -0.94
CA LEU A 56 -0.51 -0.64 -0.06
C LEU A 56 0.73 -1.40 0.39
N THR A 57 0.97 -1.46 1.69
CA THR A 57 2.20 -2.06 2.19
C THR A 57 1.97 -2.99 3.37
N ASP A 58 2.64 -4.14 3.35
CA ASP A 58 2.77 -4.98 4.54
C ASP A 58 3.62 -4.25 5.57
N ILE A 59 3.54 -4.69 6.82
CA ILE A 59 4.36 -4.13 7.89
C ILE A 59 5.63 -4.94 8.07
N ARG A 60 5.52 -6.26 8.14
CA ARG A 60 6.66 -7.13 8.47
C ARG A 60 7.40 -7.56 7.21
N MET A 61 8.51 -6.91 6.95
CA MET A 61 9.35 -7.19 5.79
C MET A 61 10.82 -7.06 6.21
N PRO A 62 11.73 -7.79 5.53
CA PRO A 62 13.16 -7.66 5.84
C PRO A 62 13.71 -6.31 5.36
N ARG A 63 14.86 -5.96 5.85
CA ARG A 63 15.63 -4.74 5.54
C ARG A 63 14.94 -3.48 6.01
N MET A 64 13.83 -3.10 5.40
CA MET A 64 13.05 -1.95 5.84
C MET A 64 11.60 -2.39 5.91
N ASP A 65 11.00 -2.36 7.10
CA ASP A 65 9.61 -2.77 7.27
C ASP A 65 8.65 -1.64 6.88
N GLY A 66 7.35 -1.95 6.94
CA GLY A 66 6.33 -0.99 6.52
C GLY A 66 6.23 0.23 7.41
N LEU A 67 6.52 0.09 8.70
CA LEU A 67 6.49 1.24 9.61
C LEU A 67 7.58 2.24 9.26
N GLU A 68 8.78 1.75 9.01
CA GLU A 68 9.88 2.61 8.61
C GLU A 68 9.62 3.23 7.24
N LEU A 69 9.03 2.47 6.33
CA LEU A 69 8.66 2.99 5.02
C LEU A 69 7.68 4.17 5.16
N ILE A 70 6.64 4.02 5.98
CA ILE A 70 5.67 5.08 6.19
C ILE A 70 6.37 6.32 6.74
N ARG A 71 7.23 6.13 7.75
CA ARG A 71 7.94 7.25 8.36
C ARG A 71 8.78 8.00 7.32
N LYS A 72 9.51 7.25 6.48
CA LYS A 72 10.38 7.88 5.47
C LYS A 72 9.59 8.56 4.36
N VAL A 73 8.46 7.99 3.96
CA VAL A 73 7.60 8.62 2.96
C VAL A 73 7.16 10.00 3.45
N ARG A 74 6.75 10.09 4.70
CA ARG A 74 6.26 11.34 5.26
C ARG A 74 7.40 12.34 5.54
N SER A 75 8.52 11.86 6.12
CA SER A 75 9.56 12.77 6.59
C SER A 75 10.66 13.02 5.55
N GLU A 76 11.12 12.00 4.84
CA GLU A 76 12.23 12.18 3.91
C GLU A 76 11.77 12.54 2.51
N LEU A 77 10.72 11.90 2.01
CA LEU A 77 10.18 12.23 0.71
C LEU A 77 9.21 13.40 0.76
N ASN A 78 8.80 13.76 1.95
CA ASN A 78 7.86 14.86 2.19
C ASN A 78 6.55 14.67 1.43
N GLU A 79 6.13 13.43 1.25
CA GLU A 79 4.87 13.08 0.61
C GLU A 79 3.79 13.00 1.68
N LEU A 80 3.20 14.12 2.01
CA LEU A 80 2.27 14.20 3.14
C LEU A 80 0.84 13.82 2.75
N GLU A 81 0.52 13.89 1.45
CA GLU A 81 -0.84 13.63 0.98
C GLU A 81 -1.01 12.25 0.33
N LEU A 82 0.08 11.53 0.09
CA LEU A 82 0.01 10.23 -0.56
C LEU A 82 -0.70 9.23 0.36
N PRO A 83 -1.84 8.67 -0.06
CA PRO A 83 -2.53 7.69 0.79
C PRO A 83 -1.73 6.41 0.93
N ILE A 84 -1.65 5.90 2.15
CA ILE A 84 -0.97 4.65 2.46
C ILE A 84 -1.93 3.75 3.22
N ILE A 85 -2.14 2.53 2.71
CA ILE A 85 -2.96 1.51 3.34
C ILE A 85 -2.05 0.42 3.85
N ILE A 86 -2.19 0.07 5.13
CA ILE A 86 -1.43 -1.01 5.75
C ILE A 86 -2.16 -2.32 5.50
N ILE A 87 -1.41 -3.36 5.11
CA ILE A 87 -1.93 -4.73 5.03
C ILE A 87 -1.32 -5.49 6.20
N SER A 88 -2.14 -5.99 7.11
CA SER A 88 -1.63 -6.59 8.34
C SER A 88 -2.18 -7.99 8.55
N THR A 89 -1.44 -8.79 9.34
CA THR A 89 -1.96 -10.08 9.80
C THR A 89 -2.89 -9.85 10.99
N LYS A 90 -3.73 -10.84 11.26
CA LYS A 90 -4.58 -10.82 12.44
C LYS A 90 -3.73 -10.72 13.69
N GLY A 91 -4.17 -9.90 14.64
CA GLY A 91 -3.47 -9.75 15.90
C GLY A 91 -2.35 -8.72 15.88
N ALA A 92 -2.17 -8.01 14.78
CA ALA A 92 -1.13 -6.99 14.65
C ALA A 92 -1.64 -5.59 15.03
N ASP A 93 -2.52 -5.51 16.02
CA ASP A 93 -3.20 -4.24 16.36
C ASP A 93 -2.21 -3.15 16.77
N ASP A 94 -1.16 -3.51 17.51
CA ASP A 94 -0.17 -2.53 17.93
C ASP A 94 0.59 -1.95 16.73
N ASP A 95 0.94 -2.82 15.78
CA ASP A 95 1.62 -2.38 14.56
C ASP A 95 0.73 -1.46 13.73
N VAL A 96 -0.56 -1.78 13.66
CA VAL A 96 -1.51 -0.95 12.92
C VAL A 96 -1.63 0.42 13.57
N ARG A 97 -1.76 0.46 14.91
CA ARG A 97 -1.84 1.74 15.62
C ARG A 97 -0.59 2.58 15.40
N MET A 98 0.59 1.94 15.46
CA MET A 98 1.84 2.65 15.21
C MET A 98 1.87 3.20 13.79
N GLY A 99 1.50 2.38 12.81
CA GLY A 99 1.47 2.83 11.41
C GLY A 99 0.53 3.99 11.20
N MET A 100 -0.65 3.95 11.81
CA MET A 100 -1.60 5.05 11.69
C MET A 100 -1.04 6.33 12.32
N SER A 101 -0.35 6.20 13.47
CA SER A 101 0.26 7.35 14.12
C SER A 101 1.41 7.93 13.30
N LEU A 102 2.06 7.12 12.48
CA LEU A 102 3.16 7.57 11.62
C LEU A 102 2.65 8.19 10.31
N GLY A 103 1.37 8.07 10.03
CA GLY A 103 0.80 8.74 8.88
C GLY A 103 0.09 7.85 7.87
N ALA A 104 -0.15 6.58 8.18
CA ALA A 104 -0.97 5.75 7.31
C ALA A 104 -2.42 6.22 7.34
N ASN A 105 -3.15 5.93 6.27
CA ASN A 105 -4.52 6.45 6.09
C ASN A 105 -5.58 5.38 6.29
N GLY A 106 -5.21 4.10 6.25
CA GLY A 106 -6.15 3.02 6.45
C GLY A 106 -5.42 1.71 6.61
N TYR A 107 -6.19 0.65 6.83
CA TYR A 107 -5.60 -0.68 6.96
C TYR A 107 -6.58 -1.75 6.51
N LEU A 108 -6.02 -2.90 6.14
CA LEU A 108 -6.76 -4.12 5.81
C LEU A 108 -6.09 -5.28 6.51
N SER A 109 -6.90 -6.20 7.03
CA SER A 109 -6.37 -7.43 7.63
C SER A 109 -6.38 -8.56 6.61
N LYS A 110 -5.39 -9.44 6.71
CA LYS A 110 -5.39 -10.67 5.91
C LYS A 110 -6.30 -11.69 6.57
N PRO A 111 -7.10 -12.45 5.82
CA PRO A 111 -7.23 -12.42 4.36
C PRO A 111 -8.01 -11.21 3.87
N ILE A 112 -7.69 -10.77 2.66
CA ILE A 112 -8.27 -9.54 2.13
C ILE A 112 -9.75 -9.72 1.81
N SER A 113 -10.58 -8.82 2.34
CA SER A 113 -11.99 -8.74 1.99
C SER A 113 -12.14 -7.87 0.76
N MET A 114 -12.72 -8.41 -0.30
CA MET A 114 -12.91 -7.64 -1.54
C MET A 114 -13.78 -6.40 -1.33
N PRO A 115 -14.92 -6.48 -0.61
CA PRO A 115 -15.71 -5.26 -0.37
C PRO A 115 -14.93 -4.18 0.36
N ARG A 116 -14.12 -4.56 1.37
CA ARG A 116 -13.35 -3.60 2.14
C ARG A 116 -12.24 -2.99 1.29
N LEU A 117 -11.56 -3.81 0.49
CA LEU A 117 -10.52 -3.32 -0.41
C LEU A 117 -11.09 -2.32 -1.41
N ARG A 118 -12.23 -2.67 -2.02
CA ARG A 118 -12.88 -1.78 -2.98
C ARG A 118 -13.25 -0.45 -2.34
N GLU A 119 -13.79 -0.50 -1.13
CA GLU A 119 -14.18 0.71 -0.41
C GLU A 119 -12.98 1.63 -0.19
N LEU A 120 -11.88 1.08 0.33
CA LEU A 120 -10.70 1.88 0.63
C LEU A 120 -10.05 2.44 -0.63
N VAL A 121 -9.92 1.63 -1.65
CA VAL A 121 -9.30 2.06 -2.90
C VAL A 121 -10.15 3.17 -3.54
N THR A 122 -11.45 2.99 -3.57
CA THR A 122 -12.34 4.00 -4.13
C THR A 122 -12.26 5.31 -3.34
N ASP A 123 -12.25 5.21 -2.02
CA ASP A 123 -12.18 6.40 -1.17
C ASP A 123 -10.90 7.18 -1.40
N PHE A 124 -9.78 6.49 -1.49
CA PHE A 124 -8.49 7.19 -1.58
C PHE A 124 -8.11 7.60 -2.99
N LEU A 125 -8.54 6.87 -4.01
CA LEU A 125 -8.27 7.28 -5.38
C LEU A 125 -9.23 8.36 -5.85
N GLY A 126 -10.31 8.56 -5.13
CA GLY A 126 -11.19 9.69 -5.37
C GLY A 126 -11.82 9.70 -6.74
N GLU A 127 -12.26 8.56 -7.21
CA GLU A 127 -12.87 8.47 -8.52
C GLU A 127 -14.18 9.26 -8.58
N GLN A 128 -14.29 10.04 -9.61
CA GLN A 128 -15.46 10.88 -9.82
C GLN A 128 -16.18 10.52 -11.10
#